data_654e181ceb994a516fdc8eec0ceeb54c
#
_entry.id   654e181ceb994a516fdc8eec0ceeb54c
#
_cell.length_a   1.000
_cell.length_b   1.000
_cell.length_c   1.000
_cell.angle_alpha   90.00
_cell.angle_beta   90.00
_cell.angle_gamma   90.00
#
_symmetry.space_group_name_H-M   'P 1'
#
loop_
_entity.id
_entity.type
_entity.pdbx_description
1 polymer ?
#
loop_
_entity_poly.entity_id
_entity_poly.type
_entity_poly.pdbx_seq_one_letter_code
_entity_poly.pdbx_strand_id
1 'polypeptide(L)'
;MNVRQDFLEIIKEIQENRDKEFEMSPRDFLSYFHCEKRTKGNNARIDNFLNSKNLETEPHYSSVWIDGCVKLKHKARARSKSDKDPILRISILPSANKPPITINRDAKLSDAITLMMMHNFSQLPVMSNPKNVAGLITWETIGTGITNGNKSNEVKDFLKTQVVKLELDTPLLEAIRTVIKEEIVIVQRKDKSLSGIVTITDISSQFFTLTEPFLLLEKIENLIRLLLDEKFLLEDLKSVCFDDEKAEFIDDLNFGQYIRLIENETNWQKLNLSIERSPFIKQLDKIRNIRNDIMHFDPEGITIEQRVDLNNMANFLSELIKYN
;
A
#
# COMPACT_ATOMS: atom_id res chain seq x y z
N MET A 1 -8.62 34.47 12.78
CA MET A 1 -7.60 34.30 13.82
C MET A 1 -6.73 35.54 13.80
N ASN A 2 -6.48 36.18 14.93
CA ASN A 2 -5.58 37.33 14.99
C ASN A 2 -4.13 36.79 15.01
N VAL A 3 -3.32 37.17 14.02
CA VAL A 3 -1.95 36.70 13.81
C VAL A 3 -1.05 37.92 13.71
N ARG A 4 0.13 37.86 14.27
CA ARG A 4 1.08 38.95 14.25
C ARG A 4 1.48 39.35 12.82
N GLN A 5 1.69 40.67 12.62
CA GLN A 5 1.99 41.23 11.28
C GLN A 5 3.31 40.67 10.68
N ASP A 6 4.32 40.56 11.55
CA ASP A 6 5.63 40.00 11.14
C ASP A 6 5.54 38.56 10.64
N PHE A 7 4.61 37.75 11.19
CA PHE A 7 4.37 36.38 10.68
C PHE A 7 3.67 36.37 9.31
N LEU A 8 2.82 37.34 9.05
CA LEU A 8 2.19 37.49 7.72
C LEU A 8 3.22 37.81 6.63
N GLU A 9 4.28 38.54 6.97
CA GLU A 9 5.40 38.80 6.05
C GLU A 9 6.18 37.53 5.75
N ILE A 10 6.50 36.74 6.77
CA ILE A 10 7.12 35.39 6.58
C ILE A 10 6.25 34.52 5.68
N ILE A 11 4.94 34.49 5.90
CA ILE A 11 4.01 33.72 5.07
C ILE A 11 4.07 34.19 3.62
N LYS A 12 4.07 35.49 3.39
CA LYS A 12 4.15 36.07 2.05
C LYS A 12 5.44 35.65 1.34
N GLU A 13 6.57 35.70 2.01
CA GLU A 13 7.86 35.28 1.45
C GLU A 13 7.87 33.80 1.08
N ILE A 14 7.29 32.92 1.93
CA ILE A 14 7.15 31.49 1.60
C ILE A 14 6.19 31.28 0.42
N GLN A 15 5.14 32.07 0.29
CA GLN A 15 4.19 31.95 -0.82
C GLN A 15 4.78 32.43 -2.15
N GLU A 16 5.66 33.46 -2.11
CA GLU A 16 6.39 33.98 -3.28
C GLU A 16 7.52 33.03 -3.71
N ASN A 17 8.20 32.40 -2.75
CA ASN A 17 9.23 31.41 -2.99
C ASN A 17 8.97 30.13 -2.17
N ARG A 18 8.39 29.12 -2.80
CA ARG A 18 7.94 27.89 -2.14
C ARG A 18 9.07 27.01 -1.60
N ASP A 19 10.30 27.24 -2.05
CA ASP A 19 11.48 26.52 -1.53
C ASP A 19 12.07 27.19 -0.29
N LYS A 20 11.53 28.37 0.10
CA LYS A 20 12.00 29.12 1.26
C LYS A 20 11.47 28.49 2.54
N GLU A 21 12.38 28.28 3.50
CA GLU A 21 12.08 27.72 4.83
C GLU A 21 12.51 28.74 5.89
N PHE A 22 11.76 28.80 6.98
CA PHE A 22 12.10 29.63 8.14
C PHE A 22 12.24 28.74 9.38
N GLU A 23 13.42 28.78 10.00
CA GLU A 23 13.70 28.07 11.24
C GLU A 23 13.30 28.93 12.45
N MET A 24 12.58 28.35 13.40
CA MET A 24 12.17 29.01 14.63
C MET A 24 11.90 28.00 15.74
N SER A 25 11.87 28.48 16.99
CA SER A 25 11.41 27.59 18.07
C SER A 25 9.89 27.44 18.07
N PRO A 26 9.34 26.33 18.57
CA PRO A 26 7.91 26.20 18.79
C PRO A 26 7.34 27.32 19.71
N ARG A 27 8.13 27.83 20.64
CA ARG A 27 7.76 28.96 21.49
C ARG A 27 7.52 30.24 20.67
N ASP A 28 8.47 30.58 19.80
CA ASP A 28 8.35 31.75 18.92
C ASP A 28 7.20 31.56 17.94
N PHE A 29 7.08 30.35 17.37
CA PHE A 29 5.98 29.99 16.48
C PHE A 29 4.61 30.22 17.14
N LEU A 30 4.41 29.75 18.38
CA LEU A 30 3.15 29.96 19.12
C LEU A 30 2.89 31.42 19.41
N SER A 31 3.94 32.22 19.66
CA SER A 31 3.81 33.64 19.94
C SER A 31 3.17 34.43 18.79
N TYR A 32 3.40 34.01 17.55
CA TYR A 32 2.76 34.60 16.36
C TYR A 32 1.23 34.47 16.37
N PHE A 33 0.70 33.47 17.07
CA PHE A 33 -0.72 33.24 17.24
C PHE A 33 -1.26 33.73 18.58
N HIS A 34 -0.48 34.51 19.34
CA HIS A 34 -0.82 34.92 20.70
C HIS A 34 -1.15 33.74 21.63
N CYS A 35 -0.41 32.63 21.47
CA CYS A 35 -0.58 31.41 22.25
C CYS A 35 0.70 31.12 23.05
N GLU A 36 0.54 30.80 24.33
CA GLU A 36 1.65 30.35 25.18
C GLU A 36 1.72 28.84 25.36
N LYS A 37 0.60 28.16 25.15
CA LYS A 37 0.45 26.71 25.42
C LYS A 37 -0.14 25.95 24.22
N ARG A 38 0.33 24.73 24.04
CA ARG A 38 -0.14 23.77 23.03
C ARG A 38 -1.39 23.01 23.49
N THR A 39 -2.47 23.74 23.77
CA THR A 39 -3.75 23.08 24.08
C THR A 39 -4.39 22.51 22.81
N LYS A 40 -5.27 21.49 22.96
CA LYS A 40 -5.99 20.93 21.82
C LYS A 40 -6.71 21.99 20.98
N GLY A 41 -7.31 22.98 21.64
CA GLY A 41 -7.99 24.08 20.96
C GLY A 41 -7.04 25.03 20.21
N ASN A 42 -5.88 25.37 20.79
CA ASN A 42 -4.88 26.18 20.12
C ASN A 42 -4.29 25.45 18.92
N ASN A 43 -3.91 24.19 19.11
CA ASN A 43 -3.37 23.38 18.03
C ASN A 43 -4.36 23.28 16.86
N ALA A 44 -5.61 22.94 17.11
CA ALA A 44 -6.63 22.86 16.05
C ALA A 44 -6.80 24.19 15.28
N ARG A 45 -6.75 25.33 16.00
CA ARG A 45 -6.84 26.66 15.37
C ARG A 45 -5.63 27.00 14.54
N ILE A 46 -4.43 26.68 15.01
CA ILE A 46 -3.16 26.91 14.32
C ILE A 46 -3.09 25.99 13.07
N ASP A 47 -3.41 24.71 13.22
CA ASP A 47 -3.38 23.73 12.11
C ASP A 47 -4.36 24.13 11.00
N ASN A 48 -5.58 24.56 11.36
CA ASN A 48 -6.55 25.07 10.39
C ASN A 48 -6.03 26.33 9.67
N PHE A 49 -5.35 27.23 10.39
CA PHE A 49 -4.76 28.42 9.77
C PHE A 49 -3.63 28.05 8.82
N LEU A 50 -2.68 27.19 9.23
CA LEU A 50 -1.59 26.71 8.38
C LEU A 50 -2.13 26.02 7.13
N ASN A 51 -3.11 25.12 7.29
CA ASN A 51 -3.75 24.43 6.17
C ASN A 51 -4.42 25.43 5.19
N SER A 52 -5.07 26.47 5.71
CA SER A 52 -5.70 27.52 4.85
C SER A 52 -4.68 28.31 4.03
N LYS A 53 -3.42 28.35 4.47
CA LYS A 53 -2.29 29.03 3.80
C LYS A 53 -1.35 28.09 3.06
N ASN A 54 -1.65 26.78 3.01
CA ASN A 54 -0.78 25.73 2.49
C ASN A 54 0.62 25.73 3.12
N LEU A 55 0.66 25.84 4.46
CA LEU A 55 1.90 25.85 5.24
C LEU A 55 1.93 24.63 6.19
N GLU A 56 3.14 24.20 6.53
CA GLU A 56 3.40 23.19 7.55
C GLU A 56 4.67 23.50 8.34
N THR A 57 4.80 22.88 9.50
CA THR A 57 6.07 22.86 10.23
C THR A 57 6.69 21.47 10.20
N GLU A 58 7.99 21.37 9.99
CA GLU A 58 8.74 20.11 10.02
C GLU A 58 9.93 20.21 11.00
N PRO A 59 10.00 19.37 12.04
CA PRO A 59 8.92 18.50 12.53
C PRO A 59 7.67 19.29 12.97
N HIS A 60 6.54 18.61 13.16
CA HIS A 60 5.31 19.29 13.59
C HIS A 60 5.52 19.99 14.92
N TYR A 61 5.17 21.29 15.03
CA TYR A 61 5.47 22.15 16.18
C TYR A 61 4.95 21.61 17.52
N SER A 62 3.92 20.74 17.49
CA SER A 62 3.37 20.16 18.72
C SER A 62 4.18 18.97 19.24
N SER A 63 5.02 18.34 18.43
CA SER A 63 5.78 17.13 18.77
C SER A 63 7.21 17.41 19.24
N VAL A 64 7.72 18.62 19.06
CA VAL A 64 9.09 19.02 19.37
C VAL A 64 9.16 19.70 20.75
N TRP A 65 10.33 19.64 21.41
CA TRP A 65 10.60 20.42 22.61
C TRP A 65 10.30 21.91 22.36
N ILE A 66 9.72 22.63 23.36
CA ILE A 66 9.19 24.01 23.19
C ILE A 66 10.25 25.01 22.71
N ASP A 67 11.51 24.80 23.11
CA ASP A 67 12.66 25.59 22.70
C ASP A 67 13.53 24.84 21.65
N GLY A 68 13.01 23.78 21.04
CA GLY A 68 13.64 23.07 19.92
C GLY A 68 13.53 23.88 18.63
N CYS A 69 13.83 23.26 17.50
CA CYS A 69 13.77 23.90 16.19
C CYS A 69 12.71 23.23 15.31
N VAL A 70 11.88 24.05 14.66
CA VAL A 70 10.96 23.63 13.58
C VAL A 70 11.19 24.53 12.38
N LYS A 71 11.01 23.97 11.21
CA LYS A 71 11.06 24.70 9.93
C LYS A 71 9.64 24.96 9.47
N LEU A 72 9.26 26.24 9.38
CA LEU A 72 8.05 26.64 8.69
C LEU A 72 8.34 26.70 7.20
N LYS A 73 7.56 25.98 6.43
CA LYS A 73 7.70 25.90 4.98
C LYS A 73 6.34 25.86 4.29
N HIS A 74 6.33 26.14 3.00
CA HIS A 74 5.16 25.86 2.19
C HIS A 74 4.86 24.36 2.36
N LYS A 75 3.61 24.06 2.76
CA LYS A 75 3.16 22.67 2.71
C LYS A 75 3.44 22.24 1.28
N ALA A 76 4.48 21.44 1.10
CA ALA A 76 4.71 20.86 -0.20
C ALA A 76 3.35 20.32 -0.55
N ARG A 77 2.70 20.89 -1.54
CA ARG A 77 1.58 20.23 -2.22
C ARG A 77 2.10 18.83 -2.30
N ALA A 78 1.47 17.89 -1.54
CA ALA A 78 1.98 16.56 -1.52
C ALA A 78 2.26 16.34 -2.98
N ARG A 79 3.54 16.52 -3.37
CA ARG A 79 3.91 16.59 -4.79
C ARG A 79 3.32 15.33 -5.19
N SER A 80 2.18 15.47 -5.85
CA SER A 80 1.44 14.30 -6.27
C SER A 80 2.55 13.54 -6.87
N LYS A 81 2.93 12.42 -6.31
CA LYS A 81 4.14 11.64 -6.60
C LYS A 81 4.33 11.42 -8.11
N SER A 82 3.96 12.40 -8.92
CA SER A 82 4.10 12.52 -10.36
C SER A 82 5.54 12.76 -10.79
N ASP A 83 6.47 13.05 -9.87
CA ASP A 83 7.90 12.82 -10.07
C ASP A 83 8.31 11.37 -9.72
N LYS A 84 7.39 10.52 -9.27
CA LYS A 84 7.60 9.10 -9.34
C LYS A 84 7.42 8.71 -10.80
N ASP A 85 8.50 8.21 -11.36
CA ASP A 85 8.47 7.44 -12.60
C ASP A 85 7.14 6.65 -12.62
N PRO A 86 6.21 6.90 -13.54
CA PRO A 86 4.91 6.23 -13.58
C PRO A 86 5.06 4.73 -13.80
N ILE A 87 6.27 4.29 -14.15
CA ILE A 87 6.60 2.90 -14.39
C ILE A 87 6.96 2.24 -13.06
N LEU A 88 6.13 1.31 -12.61
CA LEU A 88 6.48 0.46 -11.48
C LEU A 88 7.74 -0.36 -11.82
N ARG A 89 8.68 -0.41 -10.89
CA ARG A 89 9.97 -1.12 -11.01
C ARG A 89 10.00 -2.36 -10.12
N ILE A 90 10.89 -3.31 -10.45
CA ILE A 90 11.06 -4.51 -9.60
C ILE A 90 11.43 -4.16 -8.16
N SER A 91 12.01 -2.98 -7.94
CA SER A 91 12.33 -2.46 -6.60
C SER A 91 11.12 -2.27 -5.67
N ILE A 92 9.88 -2.31 -6.19
CA ILE A 92 8.67 -2.30 -5.33
C ILE A 92 8.52 -3.61 -4.52
N LEU A 93 9.12 -4.69 -4.99
CA LEU A 93 9.07 -5.99 -4.32
C LEU A 93 10.02 -6.01 -3.12
N PRO A 94 9.54 -6.37 -1.91
CA PRO A 94 10.39 -6.46 -0.73
C PRO A 94 11.58 -7.40 -0.93
N SER A 95 11.39 -8.53 -1.62
CA SER A 95 12.42 -9.53 -1.91
C SER A 95 13.54 -9.00 -2.82
N ALA A 96 13.24 -8.02 -3.69
CA ALA A 96 14.25 -7.37 -4.53
C ALA A 96 15.23 -6.49 -3.74
N ASN A 97 14.83 -6.04 -2.55
CA ASN A 97 15.59 -5.12 -1.70
C ASN A 97 16.20 -5.79 -0.46
N LYS A 98 15.90 -7.06 -0.23
CA LYS A 98 16.39 -7.82 0.92
C LYS A 98 17.59 -8.68 0.51
N PRO A 99 18.82 -8.34 0.94
CA PRO A 99 19.98 -9.15 0.65
C PRO A 99 19.75 -10.60 1.12
N PRO A 100 19.87 -11.59 0.21
CA PRO A 100 19.68 -12.99 0.57
C PRO A 100 20.85 -13.53 1.35
N ILE A 101 20.64 -14.64 2.07
CA ILE A 101 21.73 -15.46 2.56
C ILE A 101 22.43 -16.08 1.36
N THR A 102 23.74 -16.00 1.34
CA THR A 102 24.60 -16.47 0.24
C THR A 102 25.60 -17.50 0.74
N ILE A 103 26.18 -18.27 -0.18
CA ILE A 103 27.26 -19.18 0.11
C ILE A 103 28.44 -18.96 -0.83
N ASN A 104 29.66 -19.24 -0.37
CA ASN A 104 30.84 -19.18 -1.24
C ASN A 104 30.88 -20.38 -2.19
N ARG A 105 31.35 -20.18 -3.41
CA ARG A 105 31.46 -21.25 -4.42
C ARG A 105 32.37 -22.40 -3.99
N ASP A 106 33.40 -22.10 -3.18
CA ASP A 106 34.38 -23.09 -2.72
C ASP A 106 34.02 -23.68 -1.33
N ALA A 107 32.81 -23.39 -0.83
CA ALA A 107 32.28 -23.97 0.40
C ALA A 107 31.92 -25.45 0.21
N LYS A 108 31.74 -26.17 1.30
CA LYS A 108 31.29 -27.58 1.26
C LYS A 108 29.81 -27.66 0.87
N LEU A 109 29.44 -28.67 0.15
CA LEU A 109 28.04 -28.98 -0.19
C LEU A 109 27.18 -29.14 1.07
N SER A 110 27.72 -29.77 2.12
CA SER A 110 27.06 -29.93 3.42
C SER A 110 26.67 -28.61 4.06
N ASP A 111 27.47 -27.55 3.88
CA ASP A 111 27.18 -26.22 4.45
C ASP A 111 25.99 -25.59 3.70
N ALA A 112 25.94 -25.72 2.37
CA ALA A 112 24.80 -25.27 1.57
C ALA A 112 23.51 -25.99 1.97
N ILE A 113 23.56 -27.33 2.06
CA ILE A 113 22.41 -28.16 2.48
C ILE A 113 21.95 -27.74 3.87
N THR A 114 22.86 -27.54 4.82
CA THR A 114 22.55 -27.11 6.18
C THR A 114 21.82 -25.76 6.18
N LEU A 115 22.33 -24.75 5.47
CA LEU A 115 21.70 -23.44 5.37
C LEU A 115 20.31 -23.53 4.72
N MET A 116 20.18 -24.29 3.66
CA MET A 116 18.90 -24.49 2.97
C MET A 116 17.86 -25.13 3.90
N MET A 117 18.26 -26.17 4.66
CA MET A 117 17.38 -26.85 5.61
C MET A 117 17.00 -25.94 6.80
N MET A 118 17.97 -25.26 7.41
CA MET A 118 17.75 -24.42 8.58
C MET A 118 16.78 -23.25 8.29
N HIS A 119 16.85 -22.71 7.08
CA HIS A 119 16.05 -21.55 6.69
C HIS A 119 14.85 -21.90 5.80
N ASN A 120 14.63 -23.18 5.53
CA ASN A 120 13.60 -23.66 4.59
C ASN A 120 13.72 -23.01 3.21
N PHE A 121 14.95 -22.90 2.69
CA PHE A 121 15.22 -22.32 1.38
C PHE A 121 15.23 -23.41 0.31
N SER A 122 14.68 -23.12 -0.85
CA SER A 122 14.76 -23.96 -2.05
C SER A 122 16.08 -23.75 -2.82
N GLN A 123 16.75 -22.63 -2.58
CA GLN A 123 17.98 -22.24 -3.29
C GLN A 123 18.81 -21.23 -2.48
N LEU A 124 20.10 -21.14 -2.83
CA LEU A 124 21.01 -20.10 -2.34
C LEU A 124 21.81 -19.50 -3.50
N PRO A 125 22.00 -18.17 -3.54
CA PRO A 125 22.99 -17.56 -4.41
C PRO A 125 24.40 -17.97 -4.00
N VAL A 126 25.17 -18.34 -4.99
CA VAL A 126 26.57 -18.71 -4.80
C VAL A 126 27.46 -17.58 -5.27
N MET A 127 28.33 -17.11 -4.37
CA MET A 127 29.17 -15.96 -4.60
C MET A 127 30.61 -16.38 -4.91
N SER A 128 31.20 -15.77 -5.94
CA SER A 128 32.66 -15.86 -6.18
C SER A 128 33.42 -14.78 -5.43
N ASN A 129 32.79 -13.62 -5.25
CA ASN A 129 33.27 -12.48 -4.47
C ASN A 129 32.07 -11.61 -4.09
N PRO A 130 32.21 -10.55 -3.26
CA PRO A 130 31.08 -9.75 -2.78
C PRO A 130 30.18 -9.12 -3.83
N LYS A 131 30.64 -9.01 -5.08
CA LYS A 131 29.91 -8.39 -6.19
C LYS A 131 29.56 -9.37 -7.32
N ASN A 132 30.02 -10.60 -7.27
CA ASN A 132 29.82 -11.54 -8.37
C ASN A 132 29.10 -12.81 -7.92
N VAL A 133 27.85 -12.90 -8.37
CA VAL A 133 27.04 -14.11 -8.25
C VAL A 133 27.53 -15.11 -9.32
N ALA A 134 28.09 -16.22 -8.88
CA ALA A 134 28.57 -17.32 -9.74
C ALA A 134 27.42 -18.15 -10.30
N GLY A 135 26.31 -18.24 -9.55
CA GLY A 135 25.15 -19.04 -9.92
C GLY A 135 24.21 -19.24 -8.72
N LEU A 136 23.33 -20.20 -8.85
CA LEU A 136 22.46 -20.70 -7.79
C LEU A 136 22.78 -22.15 -7.49
N ILE A 137 22.72 -22.55 -6.22
CA ILE A 137 22.60 -23.94 -5.81
C ILE A 137 21.15 -24.16 -5.37
N THR A 138 20.53 -25.23 -5.86
CA THR A 138 19.14 -25.59 -5.60
C THR A 138 19.03 -27.06 -5.22
N TRP A 139 17.91 -27.48 -4.60
CA TRP A 139 17.65 -28.90 -4.36
C TRP A 139 17.67 -29.71 -5.66
N GLU A 140 17.19 -29.13 -6.76
CA GLU A 140 17.21 -29.75 -8.08
C GLU A 140 18.65 -29.99 -8.57
N THR A 141 19.53 -28.96 -8.49
CA THR A 141 20.92 -29.10 -8.95
C THR A 141 21.70 -30.10 -8.10
N ILE A 142 21.45 -30.13 -6.80
CA ILE A 142 22.04 -31.13 -5.88
C ILE A 142 21.55 -32.52 -6.22
N GLY A 143 20.23 -32.71 -6.33
CA GLY A 143 19.62 -34.00 -6.66
C GLY A 143 20.08 -34.53 -8.01
N THR A 144 20.05 -33.69 -9.06
CA THR A 144 20.54 -34.05 -10.40
C THR A 144 22.02 -34.38 -10.41
N GLY A 145 22.85 -33.59 -9.72
CA GLY A 145 24.29 -33.84 -9.62
C GLY A 145 24.59 -35.21 -8.99
N ILE A 146 23.97 -35.50 -7.84
CA ILE A 146 24.13 -36.78 -7.13
C ILE A 146 23.66 -37.95 -8.00
N THR A 147 22.50 -37.85 -8.63
CA THR A 147 21.92 -38.88 -9.49
C THR A 147 22.80 -39.14 -10.69
N ASN A 148 23.48 -38.13 -11.22
CA ASN A 148 24.42 -38.27 -12.34
C ASN A 148 25.83 -38.77 -11.87
N GLY A 149 25.96 -39.15 -10.61
CA GLY A 149 27.19 -39.74 -10.08
C GLY A 149 28.27 -38.70 -9.69
N ASN A 150 27.91 -37.43 -9.58
CA ASN A 150 28.83 -36.41 -9.06
C ASN A 150 29.16 -36.73 -7.57
N LYS A 151 30.43 -36.96 -7.30
CA LYS A 151 30.97 -37.31 -5.97
C LYS A 151 31.68 -36.12 -5.28
N SER A 152 31.64 -34.97 -5.92
CA SER A 152 32.23 -33.75 -5.31
C SER A 152 31.52 -33.37 -4.01
N ASN A 153 32.29 -32.76 -3.11
CA ASN A 153 31.78 -32.19 -1.87
C ASN A 153 31.82 -30.65 -1.88
N GLU A 154 31.96 -30.04 -3.06
CA GLU A 154 32.09 -28.60 -3.19
C GLU A 154 30.87 -28.00 -3.91
N VAL A 155 30.39 -26.84 -3.43
CA VAL A 155 29.22 -26.13 -3.95
C VAL A 155 29.33 -25.82 -5.45
N LYS A 156 30.55 -25.45 -5.91
CA LYS A 156 30.80 -25.09 -7.33
C LYS A 156 30.46 -26.18 -8.32
N ASP A 157 30.45 -27.43 -7.92
CA ASP A 157 30.19 -28.57 -8.79
C ASP A 157 28.69 -28.91 -8.92
N PHE A 158 27.83 -28.15 -8.22
CA PHE A 158 26.37 -28.30 -8.20
C PHE A 158 25.64 -27.00 -8.60
N LEU A 159 26.29 -26.12 -9.38
CA LEU A 159 25.75 -24.82 -9.73
C LEU A 159 24.86 -24.83 -10.99
N LYS A 160 23.74 -24.15 -10.92
CA LYS A 160 23.07 -23.57 -12.07
C LYS A 160 23.78 -22.23 -12.39
N THR A 161 24.64 -22.21 -13.39
CA THR A 161 25.44 -21.04 -13.75
C THR A 161 24.68 -20.03 -14.61
N GLN A 162 23.70 -20.49 -15.40
CA GLN A 162 22.84 -19.65 -16.20
C GLN A 162 21.71 -19.10 -15.35
N VAL A 163 21.92 -17.95 -14.75
CA VAL A 163 20.93 -17.24 -13.91
C VAL A 163 20.73 -15.84 -14.45
N VAL A 164 19.49 -15.50 -14.69
CA VAL A 164 19.12 -14.17 -15.17
C VAL A 164 19.28 -13.16 -14.03
N LYS A 165 19.94 -12.03 -14.35
CA LYS A 165 20.19 -10.93 -13.45
C LYS A 165 19.44 -9.69 -13.96
N LEU A 166 18.61 -9.11 -13.10
CA LEU A 166 17.88 -7.87 -13.39
C LEU A 166 18.41 -6.73 -12.52
N GLU A 167 18.30 -5.52 -13.00
CA GLU A 167 18.61 -4.32 -12.21
C GLU A 167 17.36 -3.86 -11.42
N LEU A 168 17.56 -3.18 -10.27
CA LEU A 168 16.49 -2.68 -9.43
C LEU A 168 15.52 -1.74 -10.13
N ASP A 169 15.97 -1.09 -11.20
CA ASP A 169 15.16 -0.18 -12.03
C ASP A 169 14.47 -0.87 -13.22
N THR A 170 14.57 -2.20 -13.33
CA THR A 170 13.86 -2.96 -14.36
C THR A 170 12.34 -2.76 -14.21
N PRO A 171 11.61 -2.43 -15.30
CA PRO A 171 10.15 -2.32 -15.27
C PRO A 171 9.48 -3.57 -14.71
N LEU A 172 8.53 -3.40 -13.80
CA LEU A 172 7.92 -4.52 -13.08
C LEU A 172 7.29 -5.55 -14.01
N LEU A 173 6.57 -5.12 -15.06
CA LEU A 173 5.93 -6.05 -16.00
C LEU A 173 6.94 -6.87 -16.80
N GLU A 174 8.09 -6.30 -17.14
CA GLU A 174 9.20 -7.02 -17.78
C GLU A 174 9.82 -8.02 -16.81
N ALA A 175 10.06 -7.59 -15.57
CA ALA A 175 10.58 -8.46 -14.51
C ALA A 175 9.64 -9.64 -14.24
N ILE A 176 8.32 -9.42 -14.17
CA ILE A 176 7.32 -10.47 -13.99
C ILE A 176 7.41 -11.50 -15.12
N ARG A 177 7.44 -11.07 -16.39
CA ARG A 177 7.56 -12.00 -17.52
C ARG A 177 8.84 -12.82 -17.43
N THR A 178 9.94 -12.20 -17.01
CA THR A 178 11.22 -12.88 -16.84
C THR A 178 11.16 -13.89 -15.69
N VAL A 179 10.58 -13.52 -14.55
CA VAL A 179 10.44 -14.42 -13.39
C VAL A 179 9.52 -15.61 -13.73
N ILE A 180 8.42 -15.38 -14.46
CA ILE A 180 7.53 -16.47 -14.90
C ILE A 180 8.28 -17.49 -15.79
N LYS A 181 9.18 -17.02 -16.67
CA LYS A 181 9.94 -17.87 -17.57
C LYS A 181 11.08 -18.61 -16.87
N GLU A 182 11.82 -17.91 -16.00
CA GLU A 182 13.08 -18.40 -15.42
C GLU A 182 12.89 -18.95 -14.00
N GLU A 183 11.67 -18.78 -13.42
CA GLU A 183 11.26 -19.12 -12.05
C GLU A 183 11.94 -18.30 -10.95
N ILE A 184 13.21 -17.93 -11.16
CA ILE A 184 14.05 -17.20 -10.22
C ILE A 184 14.92 -16.20 -10.98
N VAL A 185 15.00 -14.98 -10.45
CA VAL A 185 15.94 -13.96 -10.93
C VAL A 185 16.76 -13.38 -9.77
N ILE A 186 17.99 -13.06 -10.06
CA ILE A 186 18.88 -12.30 -9.17
C ILE A 186 18.64 -10.81 -9.43
N VAL A 187 18.46 -10.02 -8.36
CA VAL A 187 18.35 -8.57 -8.48
C VAL A 187 19.64 -7.91 -8.03
N GLN A 188 20.18 -7.05 -8.87
CA GLN A 188 21.44 -6.34 -8.65
C GLN A 188 21.24 -4.83 -8.64
N ARG A 189 22.10 -4.13 -7.91
CA ARG A 189 22.26 -2.68 -7.98
C ARG A 189 23.11 -2.30 -9.19
N LYS A 190 23.14 -1.01 -9.51
CA LYS A 190 23.99 -0.47 -10.61
C LYS A 190 25.47 -0.78 -10.45
N ASP A 191 25.96 -0.92 -9.22
CA ASP A 191 27.33 -1.30 -8.91
C ASP A 191 27.59 -2.82 -8.99
N LYS A 192 26.60 -3.59 -9.49
CA LYS A 192 26.58 -5.06 -9.60
C LYS A 192 26.52 -5.81 -8.27
N SER A 193 26.39 -5.11 -7.14
CA SER A 193 26.17 -5.77 -5.88
C SER A 193 24.79 -6.47 -5.84
N LEU A 194 24.74 -7.63 -5.15
CA LEU A 194 23.51 -8.39 -4.95
C LEU A 194 22.53 -7.59 -4.09
N SER A 195 21.33 -7.35 -4.60
CA SER A 195 20.27 -6.64 -3.89
C SER A 195 19.24 -7.59 -3.32
N GLY A 196 18.84 -8.60 -4.09
CA GLY A 196 17.81 -9.54 -3.68
C GLY A 196 17.68 -10.72 -4.62
N ILE A 197 16.75 -11.60 -4.32
CA ILE A 197 16.25 -12.67 -5.20
C ILE A 197 14.75 -12.49 -5.33
N VAL A 198 14.23 -12.64 -6.53
CA VAL A 198 12.79 -12.63 -6.77
C VAL A 198 12.38 -13.93 -7.44
N THR A 199 11.35 -14.54 -6.89
CA THR A 199 10.77 -15.80 -7.32
C THR A 199 9.32 -15.64 -7.75
N ILE A 200 8.73 -16.69 -8.34
CA ILE A 200 7.29 -16.73 -8.65
C ILE A 200 6.45 -16.52 -7.39
N THR A 201 6.89 -17.05 -6.24
CA THR A 201 6.19 -16.89 -4.96
C THR A 201 6.12 -15.41 -4.55
N ASP A 202 7.19 -14.65 -4.73
CA ASP A 202 7.21 -13.21 -4.42
C ASP A 202 6.24 -12.44 -5.34
N ILE A 203 6.24 -12.76 -6.62
CA ILE A 203 5.29 -12.18 -7.59
C ILE A 203 3.85 -12.52 -7.22
N SER A 204 3.56 -13.78 -6.90
CA SER A 204 2.23 -14.23 -6.51
C SER A 204 1.75 -13.55 -5.23
N SER A 205 2.62 -13.42 -4.23
CA SER A 205 2.34 -12.72 -2.98
C SER A 205 2.02 -11.25 -3.19
N GLN A 206 2.79 -10.58 -4.03
CA GLN A 206 2.55 -9.17 -4.39
C GLN A 206 1.25 -9.01 -5.19
N PHE A 207 1.00 -9.90 -6.14
CA PHE A 207 -0.24 -9.91 -6.91
C PHE A 207 -1.46 -10.07 -6.00
N PHE A 208 -1.41 -11.03 -5.06
CA PHE A 208 -2.48 -11.20 -4.06
C PHE A 208 -2.70 -9.92 -3.26
N THR A 209 -1.63 -9.30 -2.76
CA THR A 209 -1.71 -8.05 -1.98
C THR A 209 -2.38 -6.91 -2.76
N LEU A 210 -2.14 -6.83 -4.07
CA LEU A 210 -2.70 -5.80 -4.93
C LEU A 210 -4.15 -6.09 -5.34
N THR A 211 -4.52 -7.36 -5.50
CA THR A 211 -5.83 -7.76 -6.03
C THR A 211 -6.87 -8.06 -4.95
N GLU A 212 -6.46 -8.48 -3.77
CA GLU A 212 -7.37 -8.81 -2.66
C GLU A 212 -8.40 -7.70 -2.38
N PRO A 213 -8.03 -6.40 -2.31
CA PRO A 213 -9.00 -5.33 -2.07
C PRO A 213 -10.10 -5.25 -3.13
N PHE A 214 -9.77 -5.45 -4.39
CA PHE A 214 -10.74 -5.45 -5.48
C PHE A 214 -11.72 -6.63 -5.36
N LEU A 215 -11.20 -7.83 -5.05
CA LEU A 215 -12.02 -9.02 -4.86
C LEU A 215 -12.94 -8.89 -3.63
N LEU A 216 -12.46 -8.26 -2.55
CA LEU A 216 -13.28 -7.97 -1.39
C LEU A 216 -14.38 -6.96 -1.70
N LEU A 217 -14.09 -5.90 -2.45
CA LEU A 217 -15.08 -4.92 -2.89
C LEU A 217 -16.12 -5.55 -3.79
N GLU A 218 -15.71 -6.35 -4.77
CA GLU A 218 -16.62 -7.10 -5.64
C GLU A 218 -17.54 -8.01 -4.81
N LYS A 219 -16.97 -8.76 -3.87
CA LYS A 219 -17.75 -9.61 -2.96
C LYS A 219 -18.74 -8.80 -2.15
N ILE A 220 -18.33 -7.68 -1.56
CA ILE A 220 -19.20 -6.78 -0.77
C ILE A 220 -20.34 -6.25 -1.65
N GLU A 221 -20.04 -5.76 -2.84
CA GLU A 221 -21.04 -5.21 -3.76
C GLU A 221 -22.04 -6.28 -4.19
N ASN A 222 -21.58 -7.47 -4.54
CA ASN A 222 -22.47 -8.59 -4.89
C ASN A 222 -23.34 -9.04 -3.71
N LEU A 223 -22.82 -9.06 -2.48
CA LEU A 223 -23.61 -9.36 -1.29
C LEU A 223 -24.66 -8.28 -0.99
N ILE A 224 -24.32 -7.00 -1.22
CA ILE A 224 -25.31 -5.90 -1.10
C ILE A 224 -26.40 -6.09 -2.15
N ARG A 225 -26.06 -6.35 -3.41
CA ARG A 225 -27.06 -6.61 -4.46
C ARG A 225 -27.99 -7.76 -4.07
N LEU A 226 -27.40 -8.88 -3.62
CA LEU A 226 -28.19 -10.03 -3.18
C LEU A 226 -29.12 -9.71 -1.99
N LEU A 227 -28.68 -8.85 -1.07
CA LEU A 227 -29.49 -8.40 0.07
C LEU A 227 -30.68 -7.53 -0.39
N LEU A 228 -30.49 -6.74 -1.45
CA LEU A 228 -31.47 -5.79 -1.97
C LEU A 228 -32.37 -6.40 -3.06
N ASP A 229 -31.96 -7.52 -3.63
CA ASP A 229 -32.67 -8.16 -4.73
C ASP A 229 -34.12 -8.52 -4.37
N GLU A 230 -35.06 -8.31 -5.31
CA GLU A 230 -36.48 -8.55 -5.16
C GLU A 230 -37.18 -7.80 -3.99
N LYS A 231 -36.48 -6.92 -3.27
CA LYS A 231 -37.05 -6.16 -2.14
C LYS A 231 -37.66 -4.83 -2.56
N PHE A 232 -37.33 -4.33 -3.74
CA PHE A 232 -37.67 -2.98 -4.16
C PHE A 232 -38.39 -2.95 -5.50
N LEU A 233 -39.33 -2.01 -5.62
CA LEU A 233 -40.03 -1.73 -6.85
C LEU A 233 -39.22 -0.76 -7.72
N LEU A 234 -39.54 -0.71 -9.01
CA LEU A 234 -38.91 0.21 -9.96
C LEU A 234 -38.93 1.67 -9.49
N GLU A 235 -39.99 2.09 -8.82
CA GLU A 235 -40.15 3.46 -8.29
C GLU A 235 -39.13 3.74 -7.17
N ASP A 236 -38.85 2.74 -6.31
CA ASP A 236 -37.84 2.86 -5.26
C ASP A 236 -36.44 3.06 -5.88
N LEU A 237 -36.12 2.29 -6.93
CA LEU A 237 -34.83 2.38 -7.64
C LEU A 237 -34.68 3.75 -8.31
N LYS A 238 -35.73 4.22 -8.98
CA LYS A 238 -35.73 5.54 -9.62
C LYS A 238 -35.58 6.68 -8.62
N SER A 239 -36.09 6.52 -7.40
CA SER A 239 -36.02 7.55 -6.35
C SER A 239 -34.60 7.91 -5.92
N VAL A 240 -33.63 7.02 -6.15
CA VAL A 240 -32.21 7.21 -5.77
C VAL A 240 -31.32 7.55 -6.95
N CYS A 241 -31.85 7.58 -8.16
CA CYS A 241 -31.17 7.98 -9.38
C CYS A 241 -31.27 9.49 -9.61
N PHE A 242 -30.35 10.08 -10.36
CA PHE A 242 -30.48 11.42 -10.89
C PHE A 242 -31.34 11.41 -12.15
N ASP A 243 -31.90 12.57 -12.53
CA ASP A 243 -32.92 12.71 -13.59
C ASP A 243 -32.59 12.05 -14.95
N ASP A 244 -31.31 11.93 -15.27
CA ASP A 244 -30.82 11.33 -16.52
C ASP A 244 -30.43 9.84 -16.39
N GLU A 245 -30.45 9.27 -15.19
CA GLU A 245 -30.05 7.88 -14.93
C GLU A 245 -31.27 6.94 -15.06
N LYS A 246 -31.10 5.88 -15.82
CA LYS A 246 -32.14 4.83 -15.95
C LYS A 246 -31.70 3.63 -15.14
N ALA A 247 -32.44 3.31 -14.07
CA ALA A 247 -32.26 2.05 -13.35
C ALA A 247 -33.55 1.23 -13.50
N GLU A 248 -33.42 0.02 -13.98
CA GLU A 248 -34.49 -0.98 -14.07
C GLU A 248 -34.28 -2.12 -13.08
N PHE A 249 -33.02 -2.39 -12.75
CA PHE A 249 -32.61 -3.45 -11.85
C PHE A 249 -31.66 -2.91 -10.77
N ILE A 250 -31.49 -3.66 -9.68
CA ILE A 250 -30.52 -3.35 -8.62
C ILE A 250 -29.10 -3.23 -9.18
N ASP A 251 -28.76 -4.03 -10.17
CA ASP A 251 -27.43 -4.04 -10.80
C ASP A 251 -27.10 -2.75 -11.56
N ASP A 252 -28.10 -1.95 -11.92
CA ASP A 252 -27.90 -0.66 -12.55
C ASP A 252 -27.48 0.43 -11.57
N LEU A 253 -27.65 0.17 -10.26
CA LEU A 253 -27.29 1.12 -9.21
C LEU A 253 -25.80 1.10 -8.89
N ASN A 254 -25.23 2.25 -8.58
CA ASN A 254 -23.88 2.35 -8.03
C ASN A 254 -23.88 2.25 -6.49
N PHE A 255 -22.70 2.06 -5.91
CA PHE A 255 -22.54 1.86 -4.47
C PHE A 255 -23.19 2.97 -3.62
N GLY A 256 -23.09 4.23 -4.04
CA GLY A 256 -23.73 5.35 -3.34
C GLY A 256 -25.24 5.31 -3.42
N GLN A 257 -25.81 4.77 -4.52
CA GLN A 257 -27.25 4.61 -4.69
C GLN A 257 -27.77 3.48 -3.80
N TYR A 258 -27.02 2.38 -3.60
CA TYR A 258 -27.39 1.36 -2.60
C TYR A 258 -27.51 1.97 -1.21
N ILE A 259 -26.55 2.81 -0.81
CA ILE A 259 -26.60 3.46 0.50
C ILE A 259 -27.85 4.34 0.61
N ARG A 260 -28.12 5.20 -0.38
CA ARG A 260 -29.33 6.06 -0.38
C ARG A 260 -30.63 5.26 -0.33
N LEU A 261 -30.67 4.10 -1.00
CA LEU A 261 -31.84 3.23 -0.97
C LEU A 261 -32.10 2.68 0.44
N ILE A 262 -31.01 2.26 1.13
CA ILE A 262 -31.05 1.71 2.49
C ILE A 262 -31.28 2.81 3.56
N GLU A 263 -30.82 4.05 3.30
CA GLU A 263 -31.03 5.19 4.21
C GLU A 263 -32.48 5.55 4.41
N ASN A 264 -33.34 5.34 3.40
CA ASN A 264 -34.75 5.60 3.50
C ASN A 264 -35.40 4.65 4.52
N GLU A 265 -36.10 5.21 5.50
CA GLU A 265 -36.76 4.47 6.59
C GLU A 265 -37.73 3.40 6.08
N THR A 266 -38.57 3.76 5.09
CA THR A 266 -39.56 2.86 4.50
C THR A 266 -38.87 1.71 3.75
N ASN A 267 -37.81 2.01 3.05
CA ASN A 267 -37.02 1.02 2.32
C ASN A 267 -36.28 0.07 3.28
N TRP A 268 -35.72 0.62 4.36
CA TRP A 268 -35.10 -0.20 5.40
C TRP A 268 -36.03 -1.27 5.97
N GLN A 269 -37.30 -0.87 6.23
CA GLN A 269 -38.31 -1.81 6.77
C GLN A 269 -38.61 -2.95 5.76
N LYS A 270 -38.54 -2.72 4.46
CA LYS A 270 -38.73 -3.76 3.43
C LYS A 270 -37.66 -4.86 3.51
N LEU A 271 -36.46 -4.54 3.98
CA LEU A 271 -35.37 -5.50 4.11
C LEU A 271 -35.60 -6.51 5.24
N ASN A 272 -36.46 -6.18 6.22
CA ASN A 272 -36.81 -7.02 7.37
C ASN A 272 -35.58 -7.58 8.12
N LEU A 273 -34.54 -6.74 8.29
CA LEU A 273 -33.29 -7.13 8.94
C LEU A 273 -33.37 -6.96 10.45
N SER A 274 -32.80 -7.91 11.19
CA SER A 274 -32.68 -7.86 12.66
C SER A 274 -31.43 -7.10 13.14
N ILE A 275 -31.03 -6.05 12.43
CA ILE A 275 -29.88 -5.21 12.78
C ILE A 275 -30.26 -3.73 12.76
N GLU A 276 -29.45 -2.91 13.41
CA GLU A 276 -29.67 -1.46 13.45
C GLU A 276 -29.20 -0.77 12.18
N ARG A 277 -30.06 0.06 11.57
CA ARG A 277 -29.83 0.78 10.33
C ARG A 277 -28.64 1.73 10.42
N SER A 278 -28.58 2.60 11.44
CA SER A 278 -27.60 3.69 11.50
C SER A 278 -26.15 3.20 11.56
N PRO A 279 -25.76 2.22 12.40
CA PRO A 279 -24.43 1.64 12.37
C PRO A 279 -24.09 0.97 11.03
N PHE A 280 -25.07 0.30 10.41
CA PHE A 280 -24.87 -0.37 9.12
C PHE A 280 -24.54 0.62 8.00
N ILE A 281 -25.34 1.67 7.87
CA ILE A 281 -25.10 2.74 6.89
C ILE A 281 -23.72 3.39 7.08
N LYS A 282 -23.36 3.69 8.34
CA LYS A 282 -22.05 4.27 8.66
C LYS A 282 -20.88 3.38 8.19
N GLN A 283 -21.02 2.08 8.33
CA GLN A 283 -20.01 1.15 7.83
C GLN A 283 -20.00 1.06 6.31
N LEU A 284 -21.15 1.05 5.66
CA LEU A 284 -21.23 1.10 4.19
C LEU A 284 -20.59 2.37 3.63
N ASP A 285 -20.80 3.53 4.26
CA ASP A 285 -20.13 4.78 3.89
C ASP A 285 -18.60 4.70 4.03
N LYS A 286 -18.12 4.05 5.09
CA LYS A 286 -16.68 3.80 5.26
C LYS A 286 -16.13 2.95 4.10
N ILE A 287 -16.84 1.88 3.73
CA ILE A 287 -16.47 1.04 2.59
C ILE A 287 -16.52 1.79 1.27
N ARG A 288 -17.52 2.66 1.05
CA ARG A 288 -17.60 3.52 -0.12
C ARG A 288 -16.37 4.42 -0.26
N ASN A 289 -15.90 5.00 0.84
CA ASN A 289 -14.70 5.84 0.83
C ASN A 289 -13.45 5.03 0.47
N ILE A 290 -13.28 3.84 1.07
CA ILE A 290 -12.19 2.91 0.74
C ILE A 290 -12.25 2.52 -0.75
N ARG A 291 -13.45 2.21 -1.28
CA ARG A 291 -13.66 1.92 -2.70
C ARG A 291 -13.18 3.07 -3.60
N ASN A 292 -13.53 4.29 -3.23
CA ASN A 292 -13.12 5.47 -4.00
C ASN A 292 -11.59 5.62 -4.00
N ASP A 293 -10.92 5.45 -2.85
CA ASP A 293 -9.46 5.48 -2.75
C ASP A 293 -8.83 4.42 -3.67
N ILE A 294 -9.33 3.18 -3.64
CA ILE A 294 -8.86 2.09 -4.49
C ILE A 294 -9.06 2.39 -5.98
N MET A 295 -10.26 2.86 -6.35
CA MET A 295 -10.59 3.15 -7.77
C MET A 295 -9.87 4.37 -8.33
N HIS A 296 -9.43 5.29 -7.47
CA HIS A 296 -8.57 6.41 -7.85
C HIS A 296 -7.08 6.04 -7.88
N PHE A 297 -6.75 4.75 -7.68
CA PHE A 297 -5.39 4.24 -7.71
C PHE A 297 -4.46 5.01 -6.77
N ASP A 298 -4.85 5.15 -5.49
CA ASP A 298 -3.96 5.76 -4.50
C ASP A 298 -2.60 5.06 -4.55
N PRO A 299 -1.51 5.80 -4.82
CA PRO A 299 -0.18 5.23 -4.95
C PRO A 299 0.33 4.54 -3.69
N GLU A 300 -0.25 4.84 -2.54
CA GLU A 300 0.10 4.23 -1.25
C GLU A 300 -0.62 2.91 -1.02
N GLY A 301 -1.62 2.60 -1.88
CA GLY A 301 -2.47 1.44 -1.72
C GLY A 301 -3.39 1.59 -0.51
N ILE A 302 -4.03 0.50 -0.10
CA ILE A 302 -4.88 0.51 1.10
C ILE A 302 -4.06 0.21 2.36
N THR A 303 -4.45 0.84 3.47
CA THR A 303 -3.87 0.59 4.79
C THR A 303 -4.29 -0.79 5.32
N ILE A 304 -3.55 -1.28 6.33
CA ILE A 304 -3.92 -2.51 7.05
C ILE A 304 -5.32 -2.37 7.66
N GLU A 305 -5.64 -1.19 8.22
CA GLU A 305 -6.95 -0.92 8.82
C GLU A 305 -8.07 -0.99 7.77
N GLN A 306 -7.89 -0.36 6.60
CA GLN A 306 -8.85 -0.43 5.51
C GLN A 306 -9.06 -1.86 5.01
N ARG A 307 -8.00 -2.67 4.96
CA ARG A 307 -8.10 -4.10 4.62
C ARG A 307 -8.92 -4.89 5.64
N VAL A 308 -8.71 -4.62 6.93
CA VAL A 308 -9.50 -5.24 8.01
C VAL A 308 -10.98 -4.83 7.89
N ASP A 309 -11.27 -3.57 7.59
CA ASP A 309 -12.64 -3.09 7.39
C ASP A 309 -13.35 -3.80 6.22
N LEU A 310 -12.66 -3.96 5.08
CA LEU A 310 -13.20 -4.69 3.93
C LEU A 310 -13.51 -6.16 4.29
N ASN A 311 -12.58 -6.84 4.96
CA ASN A 311 -12.78 -8.22 5.38
C ASN A 311 -13.94 -8.36 6.38
N ASN A 312 -14.03 -7.48 7.36
CA ASN A 312 -15.09 -7.48 8.35
C ASN A 312 -16.45 -7.26 7.69
N MET A 313 -16.56 -6.31 6.76
CA MET A 313 -17.81 -6.05 6.03
C MET A 313 -18.19 -7.24 5.15
N ALA A 314 -17.26 -7.83 4.42
CA ALA A 314 -17.53 -8.99 3.58
C ALA A 314 -18.03 -10.20 4.40
N ASN A 315 -17.44 -10.43 5.57
CA ASN A 315 -17.87 -11.49 6.49
C ASN A 315 -19.22 -11.19 7.11
N PHE A 316 -19.42 -9.96 7.59
CA PHE A 316 -20.68 -9.53 8.17
C PHE A 316 -21.85 -9.71 7.19
N LEU A 317 -21.71 -9.22 5.95
CA LEU A 317 -22.75 -9.39 4.91
C LEU A 317 -22.98 -10.86 4.56
N SER A 318 -21.91 -11.66 4.51
CA SER A 318 -22.05 -13.11 4.25
C SER A 318 -22.86 -13.82 5.34
N GLU A 319 -22.64 -13.48 6.62
CA GLU A 319 -23.42 -14.02 7.73
C GLU A 319 -24.84 -13.46 7.74
N LEU A 320 -25.02 -12.17 7.48
CA LEU A 320 -26.35 -11.53 7.45
C LEU A 320 -27.28 -12.21 6.43
N ILE A 321 -26.77 -12.49 5.21
CA ILE A 321 -27.54 -13.15 4.16
C ILE A 321 -27.85 -14.62 4.50
N LYS A 322 -26.92 -15.31 5.17
CA LYS A 322 -27.08 -16.72 5.53
C LYS A 322 -28.22 -16.94 6.54
N TYR A 323 -28.50 -15.97 7.41
CA TYR A 323 -29.49 -16.05 8.47
C TYR A 323 -30.77 -15.24 8.17
N ASN A 324 -30.90 -14.66 6.99
CA ASN A 324 -32.05 -13.91 6.55
C ASN A 324 -32.79 -14.64 5.44
#